data_78514868fb97040bef3ac7cee9655339
#
_entry.id   78514868fb97040bef3ac7cee9655339
#
_cell.length_a   1.000
_cell.length_b   1.000
_cell.length_c   1.000
_cell.angle_alpha   90.00
_cell.angle_beta   90.00
_cell.angle_gamma   90.00
#
_symmetry.space_group_name_H-M   'P 1'
#
loop_
_entity.id
_entity.type
_entity.pdbx_description
1 polymer ?
#
loop_
_entity_poly.entity_id
_entity_poly.type
_entity_poly.pdbx_seq_one_letter_code
_entity_poly.pdbx_strand_id
1 'polypeptide(L)'
;MHKAILFDWGDTLMIDDKTQQGKMRYWDKIQLVNGASETLRKLSSVYPLYVATGAGDSTIKDIHAAFARAEIDVFIKDYFNRQNIPFLKGSSDFYLAISSALGVKPQELCMIGDSLEKDIIPAKQAGLSAIWLNHHRHTPPPQVVAITQLQALESLLL
;
A
#
# COMPACT_ATOMS: atom_id res chain seq x y z
N MET A 1 -8.72 16.76 3.51
CA MET A 1 -7.76 16.67 2.37
C MET A 1 -6.56 15.83 2.78
N HIS A 2 -6.20 14.87 1.97
CA HIS A 2 -5.05 14.01 2.26
C HIS A 2 -3.73 14.72 1.97
N LYS A 3 -2.72 14.44 2.78
CA LYS A 3 -1.35 14.94 2.61
C LYS A 3 -0.40 13.87 2.12
N ALA A 4 -0.76 12.60 2.28
CA ALA A 4 0.02 11.48 1.79
C ALA A 4 -0.85 10.25 1.60
N ILE A 5 -0.40 9.34 0.75
CA ILE A 5 -1.08 8.09 0.44
C ILE A 5 -0.13 6.93 0.73
N LEU A 6 -0.65 5.92 1.42
CA LEU A 6 0.03 4.67 1.72
C LEU A 6 -0.55 3.56 0.85
N PHE A 7 0.32 2.78 0.24
CA PHE A 7 -0.06 1.58 -0.52
C PHE A 7 0.49 0.33 0.15
N ASP A 8 -0.31 -0.72 0.22
CA ASP A 8 0.18 -2.08 0.41
C ASP A 8 0.96 -2.53 -0.84
N TRP A 9 1.79 -3.57 -0.70
CA TRP A 9 2.66 -4.06 -1.76
C TRP A 9 2.05 -5.24 -2.51
N GLY A 10 2.10 -6.45 -1.91
CA GLY A 10 1.64 -7.68 -2.56
C GLY A 10 0.13 -7.66 -2.84
N ASP A 11 -0.26 -8.00 -4.06
CA ASP A 11 -1.64 -8.00 -4.56
C ASP A 11 -2.36 -6.64 -4.53
N THR A 12 -1.65 -5.59 -4.19
CA THR A 12 -2.14 -4.20 -4.33
C THR A 12 -1.44 -3.49 -5.49
N LEU A 13 -0.12 -3.47 -5.50
CA LEU A 13 0.68 -2.87 -6.59
C LEU A 13 1.39 -3.91 -7.45
N MET A 14 1.86 -5.00 -6.83
CA MET A 14 2.56 -6.09 -7.49
C MET A 14 1.90 -7.41 -7.13
N ILE A 15 1.81 -8.30 -8.11
CA ILE A 15 1.19 -9.62 -7.89
C ILE A 15 2.09 -10.47 -7.00
N ASP A 16 1.54 -10.96 -5.89
CA ASP A 16 2.20 -11.91 -5.00
C ASP A 16 2.00 -13.33 -5.52
N ASP A 17 2.87 -13.73 -6.45
CA ASP A 17 2.80 -15.02 -7.13
C ASP A 17 3.25 -16.14 -6.19
N LYS A 18 2.30 -16.93 -5.72
CA LYS A 18 2.55 -18.03 -4.77
C LYS A 18 3.34 -19.19 -5.36
N THR A 19 3.56 -19.23 -6.67
CA THR A 19 4.43 -20.23 -7.33
C THR A 19 5.90 -19.86 -7.25
N GLN A 20 6.23 -18.61 -6.95
CA GLN A 20 7.59 -18.13 -6.77
C GLN A 20 8.06 -18.35 -5.33
N GLN A 21 9.36 -18.53 -5.15
CA GLN A 21 9.97 -18.74 -3.82
C GLN A 21 10.97 -17.66 -3.49
N GLY A 22 11.12 -17.37 -2.19
CA GLY A 22 12.05 -16.37 -1.70
C GLY A 22 11.58 -14.95 -1.93
N LYS A 23 12.53 -14.02 -1.84
CA LYS A 23 12.26 -12.57 -1.95
C LYS A 23 11.89 -12.19 -3.37
N MET A 24 10.87 -11.36 -3.52
CA MET A 24 10.37 -10.92 -4.84
C MET A 24 11.47 -10.27 -5.69
N ARG A 25 12.43 -9.58 -5.08
CA ARG A 25 13.55 -8.96 -5.82
C ARG A 25 14.35 -9.98 -6.66
N TYR A 26 14.29 -11.27 -6.30
CA TYR A 26 15.02 -12.35 -6.98
C TYR A 26 14.13 -13.25 -7.85
N TRP A 27 12.83 -12.99 -7.89
CA TRP A 27 11.94 -13.79 -8.72
C TRP A 27 12.28 -13.64 -10.20
N ASP A 28 12.19 -14.73 -10.96
CA ASP A 28 12.43 -14.71 -12.40
C ASP A 28 11.46 -13.78 -13.12
N LYS A 29 10.18 -13.81 -12.70
CA LYS A 29 9.11 -13.01 -13.27
C LYS A 29 8.40 -12.22 -12.19
N ILE A 30 8.28 -10.92 -12.38
CA ILE A 30 7.47 -10.04 -11.56
C ILE A 30 6.39 -9.39 -12.41
N GLN A 31 5.23 -9.15 -11.81
CA GLN A 31 4.08 -8.57 -12.50
C GLN A 31 3.45 -7.49 -11.65
N LEU A 32 3.05 -6.40 -12.29
CA LEU A 32 2.25 -5.36 -11.67
C LEU A 32 0.78 -5.76 -11.62
N VAL A 33 0.08 -5.32 -10.58
CA VAL A 33 -1.38 -5.32 -10.59
C VAL A 33 -1.85 -4.38 -11.69
N ASN A 34 -2.91 -4.76 -12.41
CA ASN A 34 -3.40 -3.99 -13.55
C ASN A 34 -3.65 -2.52 -13.18
N GLY A 35 -3.10 -1.62 -13.96
CA GLY A 35 -3.22 -0.17 -13.77
C GLY A 35 -2.28 0.44 -12.74
N ALA A 36 -1.44 -0.34 -12.06
CA ALA A 36 -0.59 0.16 -10.98
C ALA A 36 0.35 1.28 -11.44
N SER A 37 1.08 1.08 -12.52
CA SER A 37 2.06 2.06 -13.00
C SER A 37 1.41 3.41 -13.35
N GLU A 38 0.32 3.37 -14.10
CA GLU A 38 -0.37 4.60 -14.51
C GLU A 38 -1.02 5.31 -13.32
N THR A 39 -1.67 4.56 -12.44
CA THR A 39 -2.30 5.13 -11.23
C THR A 39 -1.25 5.77 -10.33
N LEU A 40 -0.12 5.10 -10.07
CA LEU A 40 0.97 5.68 -9.28
C LEU A 40 1.53 6.95 -9.93
N ARG A 41 1.74 6.94 -11.24
CA ARG A 41 2.23 8.11 -11.96
C ARG A 41 1.30 9.32 -11.76
N LYS A 42 -0.01 9.12 -11.90
CA LYS A 42 -0.99 10.21 -11.73
C LYS A 42 -1.07 10.69 -10.29
N LEU A 43 -1.17 9.77 -9.33
CA LEU A 43 -1.28 10.13 -7.91
C LEU A 43 0.00 10.81 -7.40
N SER A 44 1.17 10.36 -7.84
CA SER A 44 2.45 10.94 -7.41
C SER A 44 2.67 12.39 -7.85
N SER A 45 1.92 12.85 -8.86
CA SER A 45 1.96 14.26 -9.26
C SER A 45 1.22 15.18 -8.29
N VAL A 46 0.37 14.62 -7.42
CA VAL A 46 -0.44 15.37 -6.46
C VAL A 46 -0.07 15.06 -5.01
N TYR A 47 0.28 13.81 -4.72
CA TYR A 47 0.56 13.35 -3.36
C TYR A 47 1.92 12.67 -3.25
N PRO A 48 2.63 12.82 -2.13
CA PRO A 48 3.70 11.91 -1.79
C PRO A 48 3.12 10.51 -1.53
N LEU A 49 3.71 9.50 -2.17
CA LEU A 49 3.27 8.12 -2.07
C LEU A 49 4.28 7.29 -1.27
N TYR A 50 3.79 6.43 -0.41
CA TYR A 50 4.58 5.55 0.45
C TYR A 50 4.06 4.13 0.38
N VAL A 51 4.92 3.17 0.68
CA VAL A 51 4.54 1.75 0.80
C VAL A 51 4.50 1.38 2.28
N ALA A 52 3.43 0.70 2.68
CA ALA A 52 3.24 0.18 4.04
C ALA A 52 2.94 -1.32 3.93
N THR A 53 3.93 -2.16 4.27
CA THR A 53 3.82 -3.61 4.06
C THR A 53 4.15 -4.40 5.32
N GLY A 54 3.53 -5.58 5.45
CA GLY A 54 3.82 -6.55 6.50
C GLY A 54 4.86 -7.60 6.10
N ALA A 55 5.51 -7.46 4.93
CA ALA A 55 6.49 -8.42 4.44
C ALA A 55 7.62 -8.61 5.45
N GLY A 56 7.73 -9.83 6.01
CA GLY A 56 8.71 -10.16 7.04
C GLY A 56 10.02 -10.70 6.52
N ASP A 57 10.05 -11.16 5.27
CA ASP A 57 11.22 -11.73 4.62
C ASP A 57 12.09 -10.70 3.88
N SER A 58 11.60 -9.47 3.72
CA SER A 58 12.23 -8.43 2.91
C SER A 58 12.60 -7.22 3.76
N THR A 59 13.84 -6.75 3.60
CA THR A 59 14.26 -5.44 4.13
C THR A 59 13.69 -4.33 3.28
N ILE A 60 13.78 -3.08 3.75
CA ILE A 60 13.41 -1.90 2.96
C ILE A 60 14.17 -1.89 1.63
N LYS A 61 15.45 -2.25 1.65
CA LYS A 61 16.28 -2.33 0.44
C LYS A 61 15.79 -3.41 -0.53
N ASP A 62 15.35 -4.56 -0.02
CA ASP A 62 14.78 -5.63 -0.84
C ASP A 62 13.48 -5.19 -1.52
N ILE A 63 12.61 -4.48 -0.78
CA ILE A 63 11.34 -3.97 -1.31
C ILE A 63 11.61 -2.94 -2.41
N HIS A 64 12.49 -1.98 -2.14
CA HIS A 64 12.89 -0.98 -3.13
C HIS A 64 13.45 -1.64 -4.40
N ALA A 65 14.30 -2.68 -4.26
CA ALA A 65 14.85 -3.40 -5.41
C ALA A 65 13.77 -4.09 -6.25
N ALA A 66 12.74 -4.67 -5.62
CA ALA A 66 11.61 -5.24 -6.34
C ALA A 66 10.82 -4.16 -7.10
N PHE A 67 10.58 -3.02 -6.47
CA PHE A 67 9.91 -1.88 -7.11
C PHE A 67 10.72 -1.32 -8.28
N ALA A 68 12.05 -1.24 -8.14
CA ALA A 68 12.93 -0.80 -9.22
C ALA A 68 12.89 -1.73 -10.43
N ARG A 69 12.84 -3.04 -10.20
CA ARG A 69 12.65 -4.02 -11.28
C ARG A 69 11.33 -3.82 -12.04
N ALA A 70 10.29 -3.40 -11.35
CA ALA A 70 8.98 -3.11 -11.94
C ALA A 70 8.89 -1.68 -12.50
N GLU A 71 9.95 -0.88 -12.37
CA GLU A 71 10.04 0.51 -12.83
C GLU A 71 8.97 1.42 -12.20
N ILE A 72 8.57 1.15 -10.95
CA ILE A 72 7.61 1.96 -10.19
C ILE A 72 8.19 2.61 -8.93
N ASP A 73 9.45 2.33 -8.61
CA ASP A 73 10.16 2.92 -7.47
C ASP A 73 10.24 4.45 -7.56
N VAL A 74 10.29 4.99 -8.77
CA VAL A 74 10.36 6.44 -9.02
C VAL A 74 9.15 7.22 -8.49
N PHE A 75 8.01 6.54 -8.27
CA PHE A 75 6.80 7.17 -7.73
C PHE A 75 6.71 7.12 -6.22
N ILE A 76 7.56 6.34 -5.56
CA ILE A 76 7.50 6.08 -4.12
C ILE A 76 8.56 6.88 -3.37
N LYS A 77 8.12 7.58 -2.33
CA LYS A 77 9.01 8.40 -1.49
C LYS A 77 9.77 7.58 -0.46
N ASP A 78 9.10 6.61 0.17
CA ASP A 78 9.71 5.76 1.19
C ASP A 78 8.87 4.51 1.43
N TYR A 79 9.43 3.57 2.17
CA TYR A 79 8.86 2.25 2.44
C TYR A 79 8.84 2.00 3.94
N PHE A 80 7.72 1.46 4.45
CA PHE A 80 7.54 1.10 5.86
C PHE A 80 7.24 -0.38 6.01
N ASN A 81 7.99 -1.05 6.86
CA ASN A 81 7.76 -2.42 7.27
C ASN A 81 8.31 -2.66 8.69
N ARG A 82 8.44 -3.91 9.11
CA ARG A 82 8.95 -4.27 10.43
C ARG A 82 10.38 -3.80 10.71
N GLN A 83 11.15 -3.44 9.69
CA GLN A 83 12.52 -2.95 9.84
C GLN A 83 12.57 -1.54 10.44
N ASN A 84 11.61 -0.69 10.10
CA ASN A 84 11.58 0.71 10.54
C ASN A 84 10.33 1.10 11.33
N ILE A 85 9.33 0.20 11.44
CA ILE A 85 8.14 0.39 12.27
C ILE A 85 8.08 -0.74 13.28
N PRO A 86 8.11 -0.44 14.61
CA PRO A 86 8.23 -1.48 15.65
C PRO A 86 6.90 -2.18 16.00
N PHE A 87 5.91 -2.12 15.12
CA PHE A 87 4.59 -2.74 15.30
C PHE A 87 4.26 -3.63 14.11
N LEU A 88 3.48 -4.69 14.36
CA LEU A 88 3.00 -5.55 13.29
C LEU A 88 1.92 -4.86 12.46
N LYS A 89 2.01 -4.99 11.15
CA LYS A 89 0.92 -4.61 10.27
C LYS A 89 -0.31 -5.47 10.61
N GLY A 90 -1.48 -4.85 10.64
CA GLY A 90 -2.70 -5.47 11.13
C GLY A 90 -3.14 -4.91 12.49
N SER A 91 -2.30 -4.07 13.12
CA SER A 91 -2.67 -3.29 14.29
C SER A 91 -2.79 -1.80 13.95
N SER A 92 -3.63 -1.08 14.68
CA SER A 92 -3.72 0.38 14.54
C SER A 92 -2.40 1.07 14.90
N ASP A 93 -1.61 0.51 15.82
CA ASP A 93 -0.32 1.06 16.23
C ASP A 93 0.69 1.14 15.08
N PHE A 94 0.65 0.20 14.14
CA PHE A 94 1.47 0.25 12.94
C PHE A 94 1.21 1.53 12.13
N TYR A 95 -0.05 1.86 11.92
CA TYR A 95 -0.44 3.06 11.15
C TYR A 95 -0.22 4.34 11.93
N LEU A 96 -0.44 4.34 13.24
CA LEU A 96 -0.11 5.49 14.10
C LEU A 96 1.41 5.78 14.08
N ALA A 97 2.23 4.75 14.10
CA ALA A 97 3.69 4.91 14.01
C ALA A 97 4.13 5.52 12.68
N ILE A 98 3.50 5.13 11.57
CA ILE A 98 3.76 5.73 10.25
C ILE A 98 3.33 7.20 10.25
N SER A 99 2.15 7.51 10.78
CA SER A 99 1.66 8.88 10.92
C SER A 99 2.68 9.74 11.68
N SER A 100 3.17 9.23 12.79
CA SER A 100 4.19 9.90 13.61
C SER A 100 5.51 10.08 12.84
N ALA A 101 5.98 9.04 12.15
CA ALA A 101 7.23 9.09 11.37
C ALA A 101 7.16 10.12 10.23
N LEU A 102 5.99 10.28 9.63
CA LEU A 102 5.77 11.25 8.55
C LEU A 102 5.46 12.68 9.06
N GLY A 103 5.16 12.83 10.34
CA GLY A 103 4.71 14.12 10.89
C GLY A 103 3.36 14.56 10.31
N VAL A 104 2.51 13.63 9.92
CA VAL A 104 1.19 13.85 9.30
C VAL A 104 0.12 13.24 10.20
N LYS A 105 -0.96 13.98 10.42
CA LYS A 105 -2.06 13.48 11.27
C LYS A 105 -2.73 12.25 10.61
N PRO A 106 -3.20 11.27 11.38
CA PRO A 106 -3.89 10.11 10.82
C PRO A 106 -5.00 10.47 9.83
N GLN A 107 -5.81 11.48 10.13
CA GLN A 107 -6.91 11.93 9.28
C GLN A 107 -6.46 12.52 7.91
N GLU A 108 -5.17 12.84 7.80
CA GLU A 108 -4.57 13.38 6.57
C GLU A 108 -3.88 12.29 5.73
N LEU A 109 -3.96 11.02 6.17
CA LEU A 109 -3.43 9.85 5.46
C LEU A 109 -4.56 9.01 4.87
N CYS A 110 -4.28 8.38 3.74
CA CYS A 110 -5.16 7.39 3.12
C CYS A 110 -4.38 6.09 2.88
N MET A 111 -4.89 4.96 3.38
CA MET A 111 -4.33 3.63 3.13
C MET A 111 -5.09 2.94 2.03
N ILE A 112 -4.37 2.36 1.07
CA ILE A 112 -4.93 1.58 -0.03
C ILE A 112 -4.32 0.18 0.02
N GLY A 113 -5.16 -0.84 0.09
CA GLY A 113 -4.70 -2.21 0.16
C GLY A 113 -5.79 -3.23 -0.16
N ASP A 114 -5.38 -4.49 -0.35
CA ASP A 114 -6.27 -5.59 -0.71
C ASP A 114 -6.77 -6.41 0.48
N SER A 115 -6.14 -6.27 1.65
CA SER A 115 -6.53 -7.00 2.86
C SER A 115 -7.41 -6.16 3.76
N LEU A 116 -8.67 -6.57 3.91
CA LEU A 116 -9.61 -5.90 4.80
C LEU A 116 -9.09 -5.89 6.25
N GLU A 117 -8.53 -7.03 6.72
CA GLU A 117 -8.09 -7.21 8.10
C GLU A 117 -6.75 -6.54 8.41
N LYS A 118 -5.83 -6.47 7.44
CA LYS A 118 -4.49 -5.95 7.68
C LYS A 118 -4.32 -4.51 7.22
N ASP A 119 -5.00 -4.11 6.15
CA ASP A 119 -4.85 -2.79 5.54
C ASP A 119 -5.95 -1.84 5.98
N ILE A 120 -7.21 -2.25 5.89
CA ILE A 120 -8.34 -1.32 5.94
C ILE A 120 -8.85 -1.11 7.36
N ILE A 121 -9.24 -2.16 8.05
CA ILE A 121 -9.81 -2.06 9.41
C ILE A 121 -8.83 -1.39 10.37
N PRO A 122 -7.56 -1.86 10.49
CA PRO A 122 -6.64 -1.23 11.43
C PRO A 122 -6.23 0.20 11.03
N ALA A 123 -6.16 0.52 9.76
CA ALA A 123 -5.93 1.89 9.31
C ALA A 123 -7.07 2.82 9.74
N LYS A 124 -8.32 2.39 9.54
CA LYS A 124 -9.49 3.16 10.00
C LYS A 124 -9.54 3.29 11.53
N GLN A 125 -9.17 2.25 12.26
CA GLN A 125 -9.06 2.31 13.72
C GLN A 125 -8.02 3.33 14.19
N ALA A 126 -6.96 3.51 13.42
CA ALA A 126 -5.93 4.52 13.67
C ALA A 126 -6.37 5.94 13.28
N GLY A 127 -7.49 6.10 12.60
CA GLY A 127 -8.02 7.38 12.14
C GLY A 127 -7.68 7.75 10.70
N LEU A 128 -7.05 6.85 9.93
CA LEU A 128 -6.81 7.07 8.52
C LEU A 128 -8.09 6.91 7.71
N SER A 129 -8.14 7.55 6.55
CA SER A 129 -9.00 7.10 5.47
C SER A 129 -8.44 5.80 4.90
N ALA A 130 -9.29 4.93 4.38
CA ALA A 130 -8.85 3.69 3.76
C ALA A 130 -9.75 3.32 2.59
N ILE A 131 -9.13 2.77 1.55
CA ILE A 131 -9.82 2.31 0.33
C ILE A 131 -9.41 0.86 0.09
N TRP A 132 -10.39 -0.02 0.06
CA TRP A 132 -10.19 -1.45 -0.11
C TRP A 132 -10.15 -1.82 -1.60
N LEU A 133 -9.03 -2.37 -2.06
CA LEU A 133 -8.92 -2.99 -3.37
C LEU A 133 -9.51 -4.41 -3.29
N ASN A 134 -10.79 -4.51 -3.60
CA ASN A 134 -11.63 -5.70 -3.42
C ASN A 134 -11.63 -6.54 -4.71
N HIS A 135 -10.57 -7.30 -4.95
CA HIS A 135 -10.40 -8.10 -6.16
C HIS A 135 -11.54 -9.10 -6.41
N HIS A 136 -12.08 -9.68 -5.34
CA HIS A 136 -13.07 -10.76 -5.43
C HIS A 136 -14.51 -10.27 -5.34
N ARG A 137 -14.71 -8.95 -5.32
CA ARG A 137 -16.04 -8.31 -5.29
C ARG A 137 -16.92 -8.81 -4.14
N HIS A 138 -16.33 -9.04 -2.96
CA HIS A 138 -17.08 -9.32 -1.75
C HIS A 138 -17.94 -8.13 -1.36
N THR A 139 -19.02 -8.38 -0.60
CA THR A 139 -19.82 -7.28 -0.05
C THR A 139 -18.98 -6.49 0.98
N PRO A 140 -18.72 -5.20 0.75
CA PRO A 140 -17.97 -4.41 1.72
C PRO A 140 -18.73 -4.25 3.04
N PRO A 141 -18.03 -4.24 4.18
CA PRO A 141 -18.64 -3.84 5.44
C PRO A 141 -19.18 -2.40 5.37
N PRO A 142 -20.14 -2.03 6.24
CA PRO A 142 -20.60 -0.65 6.32
C PRO A 142 -19.44 0.34 6.49
N GLN A 143 -19.53 1.49 5.82
CA GLN A 143 -18.55 2.57 5.89
C GLN A 143 -17.16 2.22 5.35
N VAL A 144 -17.01 1.14 4.61
CA VAL A 144 -15.78 0.80 3.89
C VAL A 144 -15.93 1.19 2.42
N VAL A 145 -15.07 2.07 1.97
CA VAL A 145 -14.95 2.43 0.54
C VAL A 145 -14.18 1.32 -0.16
N ALA A 146 -14.78 0.74 -1.19
CA ALA A 146 -14.17 -0.35 -1.96
C ALA A 146 -14.11 -0.02 -3.44
N ILE A 147 -13.04 -0.45 -4.07
CA ILE A 147 -12.83 -0.40 -5.53
C ILE A 147 -12.48 -1.80 -6.02
N THR A 148 -12.70 -2.07 -7.29
CA THR A 148 -12.33 -3.35 -7.91
C THR A 148 -11.12 -3.23 -8.83
N GLN A 149 -10.70 -2.01 -9.12
CA GLN A 149 -9.56 -1.70 -9.99
C GLN A 149 -8.85 -0.45 -9.47
N LEU A 150 -7.52 -0.42 -9.56
CA LEU A 150 -6.71 0.71 -9.10
C LEU A 150 -7.05 2.03 -9.81
N GLN A 151 -7.45 1.96 -11.07
CA GLN A 151 -7.80 3.16 -11.86
C GLN A 151 -8.95 3.96 -11.23
N ALA A 152 -9.84 3.29 -10.47
CA ALA A 152 -10.93 3.97 -9.77
C ALA A 152 -10.44 4.98 -8.72
N LEU A 153 -9.20 4.87 -8.26
CA LEU A 153 -8.59 5.83 -7.33
C LEU A 153 -8.53 7.25 -7.91
N GLU A 154 -8.40 7.37 -9.22
CA GLU A 154 -8.35 8.69 -9.87
C GLU A 154 -9.61 9.50 -9.57
N SER A 155 -10.79 8.88 -9.73
CA SER A 155 -12.06 9.56 -9.45
C SER A 155 -12.28 9.86 -7.96
N LEU A 156 -11.62 9.14 -7.07
CA LEU A 156 -11.78 9.31 -5.62
C LEU A 156 -10.78 10.30 -5.02
N LEU A 157 -9.61 10.44 -5.61
CA LEU A 157 -8.50 11.16 -5.00
C LEU A 157 -7.99 12.36 -5.83
N LEU A 158 -8.30 12.41 -7.12
CA LEU A 158 -7.95 13.51 -8.01
C LEU A 158 -9.17 14.34 -8.40
#